data_8084f47d09bf5794aade4d778574eff0
#
_entry.id   8084f47d09bf5794aade4d778574eff0
#
_cell.length_a   1.000
_cell.length_b   1.000
_cell.length_c   1.000
_cell.angle_alpha   90.00
_cell.angle_beta   90.00
_cell.angle_gamma   90.00
#
_symmetry.space_group_name_H-M   'P 1'
#
loop_
_entity.id
_entity.type
_entity.pdbx_description
1 polymer ?
#
loop_
_entity_poly.entity_id
_entity_poly.type
_entity_poly.pdbx_seq_one_letter_code
_entity_poly.pdbx_strand_id
1 'polypeptide(L)'
;MAYGLPQMNSADDERGEARLSLIPELGRDAAARAPRALVFDSGLGGLTVLGAIRALRPDLDIVYVADDAAFPYGRLSETELIERVRMVMAWIVRNRRPDIVVVACSTASTLALPHLRAAYPNLPFVGVVPAIKPAAGASRSGLVSVLATRGTVARDYTHALVREHAADCEVTLVGSAVLAPLAERFLRGDAVDDAEIAREIAPCFVEKEGRRTDHVVLACTHYPLLIAALERLAPWPVAFVDPAPAIARRLDYLLGGSPKGAERRTGALVFTSGRPPAAGLRKTLLRYGLEFTPTAAISLATA
;
A
#
# COMPACT_ATOMS: atom_id res chain seq x y z
N MET A 1 -0.28 29.19 11.41
CA MET A 1 0.30 29.25 10.06
C MET A 1 -0.35 28.13 9.27
N ALA A 2 -1.15 28.51 8.28
CA ALA A 2 -1.93 27.56 7.48
C ALA A 2 -1.01 26.93 6.43
N TYR A 3 -0.82 25.60 6.48
CA TYR A 3 -0.21 24.85 5.39
C TYR A 3 -1.25 24.70 4.27
N GLY A 4 -1.10 25.49 3.21
CA GLY A 4 -1.91 25.39 2.00
C GLY A 4 -1.66 24.04 1.33
N LEU A 5 -2.72 23.23 1.23
CA LEU A 5 -2.76 22.06 0.36
C LEU A 5 -2.71 22.51 -1.10
N PRO A 6 -1.92 21.91 -1.98
CA PRO A 6 -2.01 22.21 -3.40
C PRO A 6 -3.37 21.71 -3.91
N GLN A 7 -4.20 22.63 -4.37
CA GLN A 7 -5.46 22.36 -5.05
C GLN A 7 -5.15 21.57 -6.32
N MET A 8 -5.71 20.37 -6.44
CA MET A 8 -5.79 19.66 -7.71
C MET A 8 -6.92 20.31 -8.54
N ASN A 9 -6.54 21.32 -9.33
CA ASN A 9 -7.43 21.95 -10.30
C ASN A 9 -7.75 20.98 -11.44
N SER A 10 -8.98 21.08 -11.95
CA SER A 10 -9.47 20.40 -13.17
C SER A 10 -8.67 20.78 -14.46
N ALA A 11 -7.65 21.61 -14.34
CA ALA A 11 -6.71 21.97 -15.39
C ALA A 11 -5.52 20.99 -15.55
N ASP A 12 -5.46 19.92 -14.75
CA ASP A 12 -4.39 18.93 -14.85
C ASP A 12 -4.62 17.90 -15.99
N ASP A 13 -5.81 17.89 -16.60
CA ASP A 13 -6.11 17.01 -17.73
C ASP A 13 -5.56 17.54 -19.07
N GLU A 14 -5.44 18.85 -19.22
CA GLU A 14 -4.85 19.46 -20.43
C GLU A 14 -3.32 19.58 -20.38
N ARG A 15 -2.70 19.40 -19.21
CA ARG A 15 -1.23 19.39 -19.05
C ARG A 15 -0.61 18.00 -19.15
N GLY A 16 -1.40 16.96 -19.43
CA GLY A 16 -0.94 15.59 -19.64
C GLY A 16 -0.04 15.45 -20.87
N GLU A 17 -0.30 16.21 -21.94
CA GLU A 17 0.51 16.16 -23.17
C GLU A 17 1.84 16.89 -23.07
N ALA A 18 1.95 17.94 -22.25
CA ALA A 18 3.18 18.71 -22.11
C ALA A 18 4.21 18.09 -21.14
N ARG A 19 3.82 17.09 -20.30
CA ARG A 19 4.73 16.44 -19.35
C ARG A 19 5.42 15.18 -19.87
N LEU A 20 5.02 14.67 -21.03
CA LEU A 20 5.74 13.55 -21.69
C LEU A 20 7.14 13.95 -22.17
N SER A 21 7.46 15.25 -22.27
CA SER A 21 8.77 15.74 -22.65
C SER A 21 9.73 16.03 -21.49
N LEU A 22 9.31 15.85 -20.24
CA LEU A 22 10.10 16.13 -19.02
C LEU A 22 10.59 14.88 -18.27
N ILE A 23 10.40 13.67 -18.82
CA ILE A 23 11.16 12.51 -18.36
C ILE A 23 12.57 12.69 -18.98
N PRO A 24 13.63 12.89 -18.15
CA PRO A 24 14.98 12.86 -18.71
C PRO A 24 15.12 11.57 -19.51
N GLU A 25 15.66 11.65 -20.73
CA GLU A 25 15.95 10.49 -21.56
C GLU A 25 16.59 9.44 -20.68
N LEU A 26 15.83 8.41 -20.33
CA LEU A 26 16.39 7.20 -19.74
C LEU A 26 17.50 6.78 -20.70
N GLY A 27 18.74 6.84 -20.23
CA GLY A 27 19.91 6.60 -21.07
C GLY A 27 19.68 5.36 -21.93
N ARG A 28 20.17 5.34 -23.16
CA ARG A 28 19.92 4.31 -24.19
C ARG A 28 20.05 2.86 -23.68
N ASP A 29 20.75 2.62 -22.58
CA ASP A 29 20.84 1.32 -21.89
C ASP A 29 19.56 0.94 -21.12
N ALA A 30 18.68 1.89 -20.74
CA ALA A 30 17.42 1.61 -20.07
C ALA A 30 16.32 1.09 -21.02
N ALA A 31 16.43 1.35 -22.32
CA ALA A 31 15.48 0.88 -23.31
C ALA A 31 15.57 -0.63 -23.62
N ALA A 32 16.66 -1.27 -23.19
CA ALA A 32 16.91 -2.71 -23.45
C ALA A 32 16.42 -3.64 -22.32
N ARG A 33 16.08 -3.12 -21.12
CA ARG A 33 15.62 -3.93 -19.99
C ARG A 33 14.16 -3.62 -19.62
N ALA A 34 13.50 -4.61 -19.02
CA ALA A 34 12.17 -4.38 -18.48
C ALA A 34 12.22 -3.32 -17.34
N PRO A 35 11.20 -2.45 -17.23
CA PRO A 35 11.13 -1.49 -16.15
C PRO A 35 11.15 -2.18 -14.78
N ARG A 36 11.98 -1.67 -13.87
CA ARG A 36 12.09 -2.19 -12.50
C ARG A 36 11.19 -1.42 -11.57
N ALA A 37 10.19 -2.09 -11.01
CA ALA A 37 9.31 -1.54 -10.00
C ALA A 37 9.68 -2.07 -8.61
N LEU A 38 9.94 -1.14 -7.69
CA LEU A 38 10.09 -1.45 -6.29
C LEU A 38 8.74 -1.39 -5.59
N VAL A 39 8.38 -2.45 -4.88
CA VAL A 39 7.21 -2.46 -3.97
C VAL A 39 7.72 -2.54 -2.54
N PHE A 40 7.52 -1.49 -1.78
CA PHE A 40 7.98 -1.36 -0.39
C PHE A 40 6.81 -1.44 0.58
N ASP A 41 6.93 -2.29 1.58
CA ASP A 41 5.97 -2.40 2.69
C ASP A 41 6.69 -2.63 4.02
N SER A 42 6.01 -2.35 5.14
CA SER A 42 6.53 -2.64 6.48
C SER A 42 6.62 -4.14 6.78
N GLY A 43 5.95 -4.98 5.98
CA GLY A 43 5.88 -6.42 6.11
C GLY A 43 5.44 -7.08 4.80
N LEU A 44 4.46 -7.97 4.89
CA LEU A 44 3.96 -8.73 3.75
C LEU A 44 2.57 -8.27 3.26
N GLY A 45 1.97 -7.25 3.89
CA GLY A 45 0.68 -6.69 3.46
C GLY A 45 0.68 -6.20 2.02
N GLY A 46 1.77 -5.57 1.59
CA GLY A 46 1.94 -5.08 0.24
C GLY A 46 1.89 -6.14 -0.87
N LEU A 47 1.83 -7.44 -0.53
CA LEU A 47 1.57 -8.52 -1.49
C LEU A 47 0.21 -8.36 -2.17
N THR A 48 -0.77 -7.74 -1.53
CA THR A 48 -2.07 -7.42 -2.13
C THR A 48 -1.90 -6.42 -3.28
N VAL A 49 -1.12 -5.37 -3.04
CA VAL A 49 -0.76 -4.36 -4.05
C VAL A 49 0.08 -5.00 -5.16
N LEU A 50 1.05 -5.84 -4.82
CA LEU A 50 1.85 -6.58 -5.80
C LEU A 50 0.96 -7.48 -6.67
N GLY A 51 -0.03 -8.17 -6.09
CA GLY A 51 -1.00 -8.99 -6.83
C GLY A 51 -1.72 -8.18 -7.89
N ALA A 52 -2.24 -7.00 -7.54
CA ALA A 52 -2.89 -6.09 -8.47
C ALA A 52 -1.93 -5.57 -9.56
N ILE A 53 -0.69 -5.23 -9.20
CA ILE A 53 0.35 -4.82 -10.15
C ILE A 53 0.65 -5.96 -11.13
N ARG A 54 0.85 -7.18 -10.64
CA ARG A 54 1.16 -8.36 -11.47
C ARG A 54 0.05 -8.73 -12.44
N ALA A 55 -1.21 -8.51 -12.05
CA ALA A 55 -2.36 -8.75 -12.92
C ALA A 55 -2.39 -7.78 -14.12
N LEU A 56 -1.94 -6.54 -13.92
CA LEU A 56 -1.94 -5.49 -14.94
C LEU A 56 -0.61 -5.41 -15.71
N ARG A 57 0.52 -5.61 -15.01
CA ARG A 57 1.89 -5.48 -15.50
C ARG A 57 2.73 -6.71 -15.15
N PRO A 58 2.51 -7.85 -15.84
CA PRO A 58 3.30 -9.07 -15.62
C PRO A 58 4.77 -8.93 -16.03
N ASP A 59 5.07 -8.01 -16.96
CA ASP A 59 6.37 -7.74 -17.55
C ASP A 59 7.41 -7.11 -16.62
N LEU A 60 6.96 -6.51 -15.50
CA LEU A 60 7.85 -5.74 -14.64
C LEU A 60 8.90 -6.60 -13.93
N ASP A 61 10.13 -6.09 -13.89
CA ASP A 61 11.17 -6.57 -12.98
C ASP A 61 10.84 -6.06 -11.56
N ILE A 62 10.24 -6.92 -10.74
CA ILE A 62 9.77 -6.54 -9.40
C ILE A 62 10.87 -6.77 -8.36
N VAL A 63 11.10 -5.77 -7.54
CA VAL A 63 11.81 -5.92 -6.26
C VAL A 63 10.83 -5.61 -5.14
N TYR A 64 10.40 -6.63 -4.39
CA TYR A 64 9.58 -6.47 -3.19
C TYR A 64 10.49 -6.34 -1.97
N VAL A 65 10.30 -5.30 -1.19
CA VAL A 65 11.05 -5.08 0.05
C VAL A 65 10.10 -5.04 1.22
N ALA A 66 10.22 -6.01 2.09
CA ALA A 66 9.54 -6.06 3.38
C ALA A 66 10.46 -5.53 4.47
N ASP A 67 10.07 -4.45 5.15
CA ASP A 67 10.81 -3.95 6.32
C ASP A 67 10.41 -4.70 7.59
N ASP A 68 10.60 -6.01 7.56
CA ASP A 68 10.25 -6.94 8.63
C ASP A 68 11.05 -6.71 9.92
N ALA A 69 12.20 -6.06 9.83
CA ALA A 69 13.00 -5.69 11.00
C ALA A 69 12.33 -4.63 11.88
N ALA A 70 11.45 -3.80 11.32
CA ALA A 70 10.75 -2.73 12.04
C ALA A 70 9.21 -2.92 12.07
N PHE A 71 8.73 -4.09 11.68
CA PHE A 71 7.29 -4.42 11.71
C PHE A 71 6.76 -4.57 13.16
N PRO A 72 5.55 -4.09 13.45
CA PRO A 72 4.65 -3.30 12.63
C PRO A 72 4.90 -1.78 12.80
N TYR A 73 4.86 -1.01 11.72
CA TYR A 73 5.08 0.44 11.71
C TYR A 73 4.07 1.25 12.54
N GLY A 74 2.91 0.70 12.82
CA GLY A 74 1.90 1.34 13.68
C GLY A 74 2.34 1.55 15.14
N ARG A 75 3.49 1.01 15.56
CA ARG A 75 4.10 1.20 16.89
C ARG A 75 5.17 2.28 16.93
N LEU A 76 5.65 2.71 15.78
CA LEU A 76 6.69 3.72 15.67
C LEU A 76 6.10 5.12 15.81
N SER A 77 6.84 6.02 16.44
CA SER A 77 6.59 7.46 16.35
C SER A 77 6.75 7.95 14.91
N GLU A 78 6.24 9.13 14.59
CA GLU A 78 6.36 9.70 13.25
C GLU A 78 7.80 9.91 12.83
N THR A 79 8.63 10.43 13.72
CA THR A 79 10.06 10.67 13.47
C THR A 79 10.80 9.36 13.20
N GLU A 80 10.65 8.37 14.09
CA GLU A 80 11.27 7.05 13.91
C GLU A 80 10.87 6.38 12.60
N LEU A 81 9.59 6.49 12.23
CA LEU A 81 9.10 5.93 10.98
C LEU A 81 9.71 6.62 9.76
N ILE A 82 9.71 7.96 9.74
CA ILE A 82 10.27 8.72 8.62
C ILE A 82 11.76 8.42 8.46
N GLU A 83 12.52 8.41 9.55
CA GLU A 83 13.96 8.09 9.54
C GLU A 83 14.21 6.67 9.04
N ARG A 84 13.44 5.69 9.56
CA ARG A 84 13.53 4.30 9.14
C ARG A 84 13.26 4.13 7.65
N VAL A 85 12.17 4.70 7.15
CA VAL A 85 11.80 4.58 5.73
C VAL A 85 12.83 5.27 4.83
N ARG A 86 13.33 6.44 5.22
CA ARG A 86 14.37 7.15 4.47
C ARG A 86 15.67 6.33 4.37
N MET A 87 16.11 5.74 5.48
CA MET A 87 17.30 4.90 5.53
C MET A 87 17.16 3.66 4.64
N VAL A 88 16.07 2.91 4.79
CA VAL A 88 15.82 1.72 3.97
C VAL A 88 15.73 2.09 2.50
N MET A 89 15.04 3.20 2.17
CA MET A 89 14.90 3.66 0.79
C MET A 89 16.24 4.08 0.18
N ALA A 90 17.11 4.73 0.95
CA ALA A 90 18.46 5.10 0.47
C ALA A 90 19.28 3.85 0.10
N TRP A 91 19.22 2.82 0.94
CA TRP A 91 19.87 1.55 0.64
C TRP A 91 19.32 0.90 -0.63
N ILE A 92 17.98 0.86 -0.77
CA ILE A 92 17.30 0.22 -1.90
C ILE A 92 17.61 0.95 -3.21
N VAL A 93 17.44 2.27 -3.25
CA VAL A 93 17.68 3.08 -4.46
C VAL A 93 19.12 2.89 -4.95
N ARG A 94 20.08 2.93 -4.03
CA ARG A 94 21.51 2.70 -4.35
C ARG A 94 21.77 1.31 -4.92
N ASN A 95 21.20 0.25 -4.31
CA ASN A 95 21.56 -1.14 -4.62
C ASN A 95 20.66 -1.79 -5.67
N ARG A 96 19.45 -1.29 -5.89
CA ARG A 96 18.45 -1.90 -6.79
C ARG A 96 18.09 -1.02 -7.98
N ARG A 97 18.36 0.27 -7.94
CA ARG A 97 18.13 1.25 -9.03
C ARG A 97 16.75 1.10 -9.67
N PRO A 98 15.65 1.30 -8.92
CA PRO A 98 14.30 1.19 -9.46
C PRO A 98 13.98 2.34 -10.41
N ASP A 99 13.12 2.09 -11.40
CA ASP A 99 12.57 3.11 -12.29
C ASP A 99 11.31 3.76 -11.68
N ILE A 100 10.64 3.05 -10.76
CA ILE A 100 9.48 3.53 -10.02
C ILE A 100 9.39 2.84 -8.66
N VAL A 101 8.88 3.54 -7.67
CA VAL A 101 8.68 3.01 -6.31
C VAL A 101 7.21 3.06 -5.94
N VAL A 102 6.65 1.94 -5.50
CA VAL A 102 5.34 1.85 -4.84
C VAL A 102 5.56 1.70 -3.34
N VAL A 103 5.19 2.72 -2.57
CA VAL A 103 5.13 2.64 -1.11
C VAL A 103 3.79 2.02 -0.75
N ALA A 104 3.76 0.69 -0.67
CA ALA A 104 2.53 -0.06 -0.46
C ALA A 104 1.96 0.08 0.96
N CYS A 105 2.81 0.29 1.97
CA CYS A 105 2.39 0.52 3.35
C CYS A 105 1.63 1.85 3.50
N SER A 106 0.35 1.81 3.90
CA SER A 106 -0.46 3.01 4.13
C SER A 106 0.14 3.92 5.20
N THR A 107 0.66 3.34 6.28
CA THR A 107 1.31 4.08 7.38
C THR A 107 2.55 4.82 6.88
N ALA A 108 3.39 4.18 6.07
CA ALA A 108 4.57 4.81 5.47
C ALA A 108 4.20 5.85 4.40
N SER A 109 3.19 5.56 3.57
CA SER A 109 2.72 6.50 2.53
C SER A 109 2.26 7.81 3.11
N THR A 110 1.53 7.78 4.21
CA THR A 110 0.99 8.98 4.84
C THR A 110 2.10 9.90 5.37
N LEU A 111 3.17 9.35 5.95
CA LEU A 111 4.21 10.13 6.64
C LEU A 111 5.47 10.34 5.80
N ALA A 112 5.99 9.28 5.20
CA ALA A 112 7.31 9.32 4.59
C ALA A 112 7.31 9.78 3.13
N LEU A 113 6.18 9.63 2.41
CA LEU A 113 6.12 9.91 0.96
C LEU A 113 6.54 11.34 0.57
N PRO A 114 6.13 12.43 1.29
CA PRO A 114 6.61 13.76 0.99
C PRO A 114 8.13 13.89 1.10
N HIS A 115 8.73 13.27 2.12
CA HIS A 115 10.18 13.26 2.34
C HIS A 115 10.93 12.49 1.26
N LEU A 116 10.37 11.35 0.81
CA LEU A 116 10.95 10.55 -0.26
C LEU A 116 10.92 11.30 -1.60
N ARG A 117 9.82 11.95 -1.93
CA ARG A 117 9.68 12.76 -3.15
C ARG A 117 10.65 13.94 -3.16
N ALA A 118 10.86 14.58 -2.01
CA ALA A 118 11.84 15.66 -1.87
C ALA A 118 13.29 15.15 -2.03
N ALA A 119 13.60 13.97 -1.48
CA ALA A 119 14.94 13.39 -1.56
C ALA A 119 15.27 12.82 -2.96
N TYR A 120 14.27 12.38 -3.72
CA TYR A 120 14.44 11.75 -5.03
C TYR A 120 13.50 12.37 -6.08
N PRO A 121 13.71 13.64 -6.49
CA PRO A 121 12.77 14.36 -7.36
C PRO A 121 12.58 13.73 -8.75
N ASN A 122 13.56 12.97 -9.23
CA ASN A 122 13.53 12.31 -10.54
C ASN A 122 13.03 10.86 -10.48
N LEU A 123 12.76 10.30 -9.29
CA LEU A 123 12.24 8.95 -9.13
C LEU A 123 10.74 9.03 -8.80
N PRO A 124 9.86 8.47 -9.65
CA PRO A 124 8.43 8.49 -9.37
C PRO A 124 8.06 7.59 -8.20
N PHE A 125 7.24 8.14 -7.28
CA PHE A 125 6.69 7.44 -6.12
C PHE A 125 5.17 7.36 -6.20
N VAL A 126 4.64 6.15 -6.15
CA VAL A 126 3.21 5.87 -5.97
C VAL A 126 2.99 5.47 -4.50
N GLY A 127 2.12 6.18 -3.82
CA GLY A 127 1.71 5.85 -2.45
C GLY A 127 0.32 5.23 -2.39
N VAL A 128 -0.02 4.71 -1.24
CA VAL A 128 -1.37 4.24 -0.92
C VAL A 128 -2.15 5.34 -0.21
N VAL A 129 -3.33 5.63 -0.71
CA VAL A 129 -4.29 6.52 -0.07
C VAL A 129 -5.54 5.71 0.26
N PRO A 130 -6.11 5.84 1.48
CA PRO A 130 -7.39 5.22 1.80
C PRO A 130 -8.45 5.54 0.73
N ALA A 131 -9.16 4.52 0.26
CA ALA A 131 -10.13 4.66 -0.83
C ALA A 131 -11.47 5.28 -0.34
N ILE A 132 -11.39 6.39 0.42
CA ILE A 132 -12.55 7.07 1.03
C ILE A 132 -13.44 7.66 -0.05
N LYS A 133 -12.86 8.39 -1.03
CA LYS A 133 -13.61 9.01 -2.12
C LYS A 133 -14.48 8.01 -2.92
N PRO A 134 -13.95 6.88 -3.42
CA PRO A 134 -14.77 5.90 -4.13
C PRO A 134 -15.81 5.22 -3.22
N ALA A 135 -15.49 4.98 -1.94
CA ALA A 135 -16.45 4.41 -1.00
C ALA A 135 -17.63 5.35 -0.72
N ALA A 136 -17.34 6.63 -0.44
CA ALA A 136 -18.38 7.65 -0.22
C ALA A 136 -19.26 7.85 -1.46
N GLY A 137 -18.66 7.90 -2.64
CA GLY A 137 -19.40 8.07 -3.89
C GLY A 137 -20.25 6.85 -4.30
N ALA A 138 -19.96 5.66 -3.78
CA ALA A 138 -20.70 4.43 -4.04
C ALA A 138 -21.72 4.11 -2.94
N SER A 139 -21.58 4.68 -1.74
CA SER A 139 -22.47 4.43 -0.61
C SER A 139 -23.88 4.92 -0.89
N ARG A 140 -24.86 4.06 -0.60
CA ARG A 140 -26.29 4.39 -0.68
C ARG A 140 -26.86 4.72 0.69
N SER A 141 -26.30 4.17 1.74
CA SER A 141 -26.72 4.43 3.12
C SER A 141 -26.17 5.74 3.68
N GLY A 142 -25.07 6.27 3.12
CA GLY A 142 -24.31 7.36 3.69
C GLY A 142 -23.53 6.97 4.96
N LEU A 143 -23.51 5.68 5.34
CA LEU A 143 -22.73 5.16 6.46
C LEU A 143 -21.53 4.37 5.91
N VAL A 144 -20.34 4.93 6.04
CA VAL A 144 -19.08 4.36 5.55
C VAL A 144 -18.13 4.14 6.72
N SER A 145 -17.45 3.01 6.75
CA SER A 145 -16.39 2.76 7.74
C SER A 145 -15.02 2.71 7.10
N VAL A 146 -14.01 3.15 7.83
CA VAL A 146 -12.59 3.07 7.44
C VAL A 146 -11.87 2.20 8.46
N LEU A 147 -11.49 1.00 8.04
CA LEU A 147 -10.73 0.06 8.85
C LEU A 147 -9.24 0.23 8.55
N ALA A 148 -8.47 0.65 9.55
CA ALA A 148 -7.05 1.00 9.41
C ALA A 148 -6.23 0.58 10.63
N THR A 149 -4.93 0.88 10.64
CA THR A 149 -4.14 0.80 11.86
C THR A 149 -4.49 1.96 12.80
N ARG A 150 -4.27 1.78 14.11
CA ARG A 150 -4.49 2.85 15.10
C ARG A 150 -3.75 4.14 14.72
N GLY A 151 -2.50 4.01 14.27
CA GLY A 151 -1.74 5.16 13.81
C GLY A 151 -2.33 5.85 12.59
N THR A 152 -2.96 5.13 11.67
CA THR A 152 -3.59 5.72 10.47
C THR A 152 -4.86 6.48 10.81
N VAL A 153 -5.73 5.94 11.67
CA VAL A 153 -6.99 6.62 12.04
C VAL A 153 -6.76 7.87 12.90
N ALA A 154 -5.69 7.90 13.68
CA ALA A 154 -5.37 9.03 14.54
C ALA A 154 -4.78 10.26 13.80
N ARG A 155 -4.49 10.15 12.49
CA ARG A 155 -3.78 11.20 11.77
C ARG A 155 -4.70 12.24 11.16
N ASP A 156 -4.26 13.49 11.20
CA ASP A 156 -4.94 14.63 10.58
C ASP A 156 -5.17 14.41 9.08
N TYR A 157 -4.25 13.74 8.40
CA TYR A 157 -4.38 13.38 7.00
C TYR A 157 -5.62 12.52 6.72
N THR A 158 -5.89 11.50 7.54
CA THR A 158 -7.08 10.65 7.38
C THR A 158 -8.36 11.46 7.60
N HIS A 159 -8.37 12.31 8.63
CA HIS A 159 -9.48 13.21 8.90
C HIS A 159 -9.69 14.25 7.78
N ALA A 160 -8.60 14.76 7.19
CA ALA A 160 -8.68 15.66 6.04
C ALA A 160 -9.31 14.98 4.83
N LEU A 161 -8.93 13.73 4.51
CA LEU A 161 -9.54 12.96 3.43
C LEU A 161 -11.04 12.72 3.64
N VAL A 162 -11.46 12.46 4.88
CA VAL A 162 -12.89 12.32 5.22
C VAL A 162 -13.63 13.63 4.96
N ARG A 163 -13.12 14.75 5.47
CA ARG A 163 -13.73 16.07 5.25
C ARG A 163 -13.82 16.46 3.78
N GLU A 164 -12.79 16.15 3.00
CA GLU A 164 -12.70 16.54 1.58
C GLU A 164 -13.57 15.66 0.68
N HIS A 165 -13.66 14.36 0.96
CA HIS A 165 -14.20 13.40 0.02
C HIS A 165 -15.47 12.66 0.49
N ALA A 166 -15.86 12.81 1.74
CA ALA A 166 -17.00 12.13 2.34
C ALA A 166 -17.86 13.05 3.21
N ALA A 167 -17.97 14.35 2.82
CA ALA A 167 -18.73 15.35 3.58
C ALA A 167 -20.23 14.99 3.74
N ASP A 168 -20.79 14.28 2.76
CA ASP A 168 -22.19 13.84 2.76
C ASP A 168 -22.39 12.46 3.41
N CYS A 169 -21.34 11.87 3.98
CA CYS A 169 -21.38 10.57 4.65
C CYS A 169 -21.02 10.69 6.13
N GLU A 170 -21.63 9.84 6.94
CA GLU A 170 -21.13 9.59 8.29
C GLU A 170 -20.02 8.54 8.21
N VAL A 171 -18.79 8.94 8.56
CA VAL A 171 -17.62 8.06 8.46
C VAL A 171 -17.19 7.61 9.83
N THR A 172 -17.19 6.28 10.04
CA THR A 172 -16.68 5.63 11.25
C THR A 172 -15.23 5.22 11.05
N LEU A 173 -14.29 5.79 11.82
CA LEU A 173 -12.87 5.42 11.78
C LEU A 173 -12.59 4.31 12.80
N VAL A 174 -12.15 3.13 12.34
CA VAL A 174 -11.87 1.96 13.17
C VAL A 174 -10.39 1.60 13.08
N GLY A 175 -9.69 1.73 14.21
CA GLY A 175 -8.24 1.46 14.31
C GLY A 175 -7.95 0.12 14.97
N SER A 176 -7.33 -0.83 14.26
CA SER A 176 -6.86 -2.10 14.79
C SER A 176 -5.35 -2.15 14.95
N ALA A 177 -4.87 -2.70 16.07
CA ALA A 177 -3.47 -3.06 16.28
C ALA A 177 -3.23 -4.57 16.05
N VAL A 178 -4.29 -5.34 15.87
CA VAL A 178 -4.30 -6.80 15.88
C VAL A 178 -4.37 -7.38 14.46
N LEU A 179 -5.19 -6.81 13.58
CA LEU A 179 -5.46 -7.39 12.25
C LEU A 179 -4.21 -7.52 11.36
N ALA A 180 -3.27 -6.57 11.40
CA ALA A 180 -2.07 -6.68 10.57
C ALA A 180 -1.15 -7.83 11.03
N PRO A 181 -0.83 -8.02 12.33
CA PRO A 181 -0.17 -9.24 12.83
C PRO A 181 -0.91 -10.53 12.50
N LEU A 182 -2.26 -10.56 12.59
CA LEU A 182 -3.05 -11.73 12.23
C LEU A 182 -2.91 -12.10 10.75
N ALA A 183 -2.93 -11.10 9.86
CA ALA A 183 -2.72 -11.30 8.43
C ALA A 183 -1.32 -11.86 8.13
N GLU A 184 -0.28 -11.42 8.84
CA GLU A 184 1.06 -12.00 8.73
C GLU A 184 1.10 -13.47 9.17
N ARG A 185 0.43 -13.81 10.29
CA ARG A 185 0.28 -15.21 10.75
C ARG A 185 -0.44 -16.05 9.70
N PHE A 186 -1.56 -15.55 9.18
CA PHE A 186 -2.32 -16.22 8.12
C PHE A 186 -1.46 -16.52 6.89
N LEU A 187 -0.65 -15.55 6.42
CA LEU A 187 0.28 -15.77 5.30
C LEU A 187 1.32 -16.85 5.56
N ARG A 188 1.76 -17.00 6.81
CA ARG A 188 2.70 -18.04 7.22
C ARG A 188 2.07 -19.43 7.32
N GLY A 189 0.74 -19.51 7.25
CA GLY A 189 -0.04 -20.74 7.39
C GLY A 189 -0.41 -21.06 8.83
N ASP A 190 -0.24 -20.11 9.75
CA ASP A 190 -0.66 -20.26 11.14
C ASP A 190 -2.19 -20.16 11.24
N ALA A 191 -2.77 -20.84 12.22
CA ALA A 191 -4.18 -20.71 12.54
C ALA A 191 -4.47 -19.27 13.05
N VAL A 192 -5.55 -18.69 12.55
CA VAL A 192 -6.06 -17.38 12.96
C VAL A 192 -7.46 -17.56 13.52
N ASP A 193 -7.72 -16.97 14.70
CA ASP A 193 -9.00 -17.08 15.38
C ASP A 193 -10.03 -16.12 14.76
N ASP A 194 -11.12 -16.65 14.23
CA ASP A 194 -12.25 -15.91 13.70
C ASP A 194 -12.87 -14.95 14.73
N ALA A 195 -12.92 -15.35 16.01
CA ALA A 195 -13.47 -14.51 17.06
C ALA A 195 -12.61 -13.25 17.31
N GLU A 196 -11.29 -13.38 17.10
CA GLU A 196 -10.37 -12.23 17.20
C GLU A 196 -10.59 -11.26 16.04
N ILE A 197 -10.75 -11.76 14.80
CA ILE A 197 -11.09 -10.93 13.63
C ILE A 197 -12.46 -10.27 13.83
N ALA A 198 -13.48 -11.02 14.24
CA ALA A 198 -14.84 -10.51 14.42
C ALA A 198 -14.90 -9.35 15.42
N ARG A 199 -14.17 -9.44 16.54
CA ARG A 199 -14.09 -8.36 17.53
C ARG A 199 -13.46 -7.08 16.97
N GLU A 200 -12.41 -7.23 16.15
CA GLU A 200 -11.71 -6.07 15.57
C GLU A 200 -12.53 -5.35 14.50
N ILE A 201 -13.38 -6.08 13.75
CA ILE A 201 -14.20 -5.48 12.69
C ILE A 201 -15.59 -5.04 13.15
N ALA A 202 -16.08 -5.54 14.30
CA ALA A 202 -17.41 -5.23 14.80
C ALA A 202 -17.74 -3.72 14.83
N PRO A 203 -16.83 -2.82 15.23
CA PRO A 203 -17.10 -1.39 15.23
C PRO A 203 -17.31 -0.76 13.82
N CYS A 204 -16.94 -1.49 12.75
CA CYS A 204 -17.20 -1.04 11.38
C CYS A 204 -18.68 -1.12 10.99
N PHE A 205 -19.46 -1.91 11.72
CA PHE A 205 -20.84 -2.21 11.38
C PHE A 205 -21.79 -1.35 12.23
N VAL A 206 -22.10 -0.16 11.72
CA VAL A 206 -22.98 0.82 12.37
C VAL A 206 -24.38 0.73 11.79
N GLU A 207 -25.39 0.69 12.67
CA GLU A 207 -26.80 0.83 12.32
C GLU A 207 -27.33 2.09 12.96
N LYS A 208 -27.93 2.99 12.16
CA LYS A 208 -28.47 4.28 12.61
C LYS A 208 -29.67 4.66 11.77
N GLU A 209 -30.80 4.96 12.43
CA GLU A 209 -32.03 5.44 11.78
C GLU A 209 -32.49 4.52 10.64
N GLY A 210 -32.42 3.20 10.83
CA GLY A 210 -32.77 2.20 9.83
C GLY A 210 -31.78 2.05 8.66
N ARG A 211 -30.69 2.79 8.66
CA ARG A 211 -29.56 2.67 7.72
C ARG A 211 -28.45 1.81 8.33
N ARG A 212 -27.69 1.15 7.48
CA ARG A 212 -26.54 0.30 7.89
C ARG A 212 -25.31 0.66 7.09
N THR A 213 -24.14 0.52 7.70
CA THR A 213 -22.85 0.58 6.97
C THR A 213 -22.94 -0.31 5.75
N ASP A 214 -22.68 0.22 4.56
CA ASP A 214 -22.70 -0.51 3.30
C ASP A 214 -21.30 -0.60 2.63
N HIS A 215 -20.36 0.25 3.05
CA HIS A 215 -18.98 0.25 2.56
C HIS A 215 -17.98 0.27 3.71
N VAL A 216 -16.95 -0.59 3.62
CA VAL A 216 -15.80 -0.61 4.55
C VAL A 216 -14.52 -0.44 3.76
N VAL A 217 -13.84 0.68 3.94
CA VAL A 217 -12.54 0.97 3.29
C VAL A 217 -11.43 0.19 4.02
N LEU A 218 -10.68 -0.63 3.30
CA LEU A 218 -9.51 -1.33 3.80
C LEU A 218 -8.27 -0.44 3.69
N ALA A 219 -8.04 0.38 4.71
CA ALA A 219 -6.94 1.36 4.73
C ALA A 219 -5.63 0.83 5.34
N CYS A 220 -5.42 -0.48 5.26
CA CYS A 220 -4.18 -1.16 5.58
C CYS A 220 -3.96 -2.30 4.57
N THR A 221 -2.77 -2.40 4.01
CA THR A 221 -2.40 -3.39 2.99
C THR A 221 -2.53 -4.85 3.45
N HIS A 222 -2.49 -5.09 4.74
CA HIS A 222 -2.66 -6.42 5.30
C HIS A 222 -4.11 -6.93 5.27
N TYR A 223 -5.10 -6.02 5.34
CA TYR A 223 -6.48 -6.44 5.56
C TYR A 223 -7.11 -7.19 4.38
N PRO A 224 -6.83 -6.85 3.11
CA PRO A 224 -7.33 -7.65 1.99
C PRO A 224 -6.83 -9.10 1.98
N LEU A 225 -5.74 -9.44 2.70
CA LEU A 225 -5.29 -10.82 2.88
C LEU A 225 -6.30 -11.67 3.69
N LEU A 226 -7.09 -11.00 4.53
CA LEU A 226 -8.13 -11.63 5.36
C LEU A 226 -9.53 -11.49 4.75
N ILE A 227 -9.67 -11.06 3.49
CA ILE A 227 -10.96 -10.67 2.89
C ILE A 227 -12.04 -11.76 3.04
N ALA A 228 -11.70 -13.01 2.81
CA ALA A 228 -12.65 -14.12 2.95
C ALA A 228 -13.18 -14.30 4.41
N ALA A 229 -12.34 -14.00 5.41
CA ALA A 229 -12.77 -14.00 6.80
C ALA A 229 -13.59 -12.74 7.13
N LEU A 230 -13.19 -11.57 6.62
CA LEU A 230 -13.93 -10.32 6.83
C LEU A 230 -15.36 -10.42 6.27
N GLU A 231 -15.51 -10.95 5.03
CA GLU A 231 -16.82 -11.16 4.40
C GLU A 231 -17.70 -12.16 5.17
N ARG A 232 -17.11 -13.29 5.63
CA ARG A 232 -17.83 -14.33 6.37
C ARG A 232 -18.29 -13.85 7.74
N LEU A 233 -17.48 -13.03 8.41
CA LEU A 233 -17.72 -12.55 9.78
C LEU A 233 -18.50 -11.24 9.85
N ALA A 234 -18.77 -10.61 8.71
CA ALA A 234 -19.61 -9.44 8.62
C ALA A 234 -21.06 -9.78 9.02
N PRO A 235 -21.71 -9.01 9.91
CA PRO A 235 -23.09 -9.29 10.35
C PRO A 235 -24.14 -9.06 9.26
N TRP A 236 -23.80 -8.32 8.20
CA TRP A 236 -24.57 -8.14 6.98
C TRP A 236 -23.63 -7.84 5.80
N PRO A 237 -24.08 -8.02 4.55
CA PRO A 237 -23.27 -7.73 3.37
C PRO A 237 -22.83 -6.27 3.30
N VAL A 238 -21.54 -6.04 3.07
CA VAL A 238 -20.93 -4.74 2.81
C VAL A 238 -19.95 -4.85 1.65
N ALA A 239 -19.68 -3.73 0.99
CA ALA A 239 -18.59 -3.65 0.03
C ALA A 239 -17.27 -3.32 0.76
N PHE A 240 -16.32 -4.25 0.76
CA PHE A 240 -14.96 -3.96 1.21
C PHE A 240 -14.18 -3.31 0.07
N VAL A 241 -13.68 -2.08 0.30
CA VAL A 241 -13.02 -1.27 -0.74
C VAL A 241 -11.51 -1.34 -0.58
N ASP A 242 -10.85 -2.05 -1.51
CA ASP A 242 -9.40 -2.21 -1.56
C ASP A 242 -8.77 -1.17 -2.52
N PRO A 243 -7.78 -0.37 -2.08
CA PRO A 243 -7.09 0.59 -2.94
C PRO A 243 -6.12 -0.05 -3.95
N ALA A 244 -5.73 -1.32 -3.81
CA ALA A 244 -4.68 -1.95 -4.60
C ALA A 244 -4.90 -1.86 -6.13
N PRO A 245 -6.11 -2.05 -6.69
CA PRO A 245 -6.34 -1.90 -8.13
C PRO A 245 -6.08 -0.46 -8.64
N ALA A 246 -6.40 0.56 -7.84
CA ALA A 246 -6.15 1.95 -8.21
C ALA A 246 -4.65 2.28 -8.21
N ILE A 247 -3.91 1.72 -7.25
CA ILE A 247 -2.45 1.85 -7.17
C ILE A 247 -1.79 1.21 -8.40
N ALA A 248 -2.22 0.01 -8.79
CA ALA A 248 -1.71 -0.68 -9.96
C ALA A 248 -1.96 0.12 -11.25
N ARG A 249 -3.16 0.68 -11.43
CA ARG A 249 -3.47 1.56 -12.57
C ARG A 249 -2.60 2.82 -12.58
N ARG A 250 -2.34 3.42 -11.42
CA ARG A 250 -1.47 4.61 -11.34
C ARG A 250 -0.03 4.28 -11.72
N LEU A 251 0.50 3.15 -11.28
CA LEU A 251 1.82 2.66 -11.67
C LEU A 251 1.88 2.43 -13.18
N ASP A 252 0.89 1.74 -13.75
CA ASP A 252 0.82 1.44 -15.18
C ASP A 252 0.79 2.71 -16.03
N TYR A 253 -0.03 3.68 -15.64
CA TYR A 253 -0.08 5.00 -16.28
C TYR A 253 1.29 5.70 -16.31
N LEU A 254 2.03 5.68 -15.19
CA LEU A 254 3.34 6.31 -15.09
C LEU A 254 4.43 5.59 -15.90
N LEU A 255 4.25 4.31 -16.19
CA LEU A 255 5.18 3.50 -17.00
C LEU A 255 4.77 3.39 -18.47
N GLY A 256 3.69 4.04 -18.90
CA GLY A 256 3.27 4.09 -20.31
C GLY A 256 2.61 2.81 -20.83
N GLY A 257 2.01 1.99 -19.95
CA GLY A 257 1.28 0.78 -20.31
C GLY A 257 2.14 -0.49 -20.45
N SER A 258 1.47 -1.64 -20.56
CA SER A 258 2.11 -2.95 -20.73
C SER A 258 2.36 -3.29 -22.19
N PRO A 259 3.52 -3.87 -22.55
CA PRO A 259 3.73 -4.43 -23.88
C PRO A 259 2.73 -5.55 -24.18
N LYS A 260 2.28 -5.65 -25.43
CA LYS A 260 1.42 -6.77 -25.86
C LYS A 260 2.16 -8.10 -25.73
N GLY A 261 1.49 -9.12 -25.18
CA GLY A 261 2.07 -10.46 -25.01
C GLY A 261 3.15 -10.55 -23.93
N ALA A 262 3.14 -9.63 -22.98
CA ALA A 262 4.11 -9.60 -21.89
C ALA A 262 4.04 -10.86 -21.02
N GLU A 263 5.17 -11.52 -20.82
CA GLU A 263 5.29 -12.69 -19.95
C GLU A 263 5.53 -12.28 -18.49
N ARG A 264 5.04 -13.15 -17.58
CA ARG A 264 5.24 -12.95 -16.16
C ARG A 264 6.69 -13.21 -15.77
N ARG A 265 7.32 -12.21 -15.15
CA ARG A 265 8.69 -12.30 -14.66
C ARG A 265 8.71 -12.69 -13.17
N THR A 266 9.72 -13.45 -12.76
CA THR A 266 10.04 -13.67 -11.35
C THR A 266 10.62 -12.40 -10.76
N GLY A 267 10.19 -12.03 -9.55
CA GLY A 267 10.67 -10.87 -8.82
C GLY A 267 11.56 -11.27 -7.64
N ALA A 268 12.39 -10.33 -7.19
CA ALA A 268 13.20 -10.48 -5.99
C ALA A 268 12.43 -10.08 -4.73
N LEU A 269 12.57 -10.85 -3.66
CA LEU A 269 12.12 -10.50 -2.31
C LEU A 269 13.32 -10.20 -1.42
N VAL A 270 13.28 -9.06 -0.76
CA VAL A 270 14.27 -8.63 0.23
C VAL A 270 13.59 -8.43 1.57
N PHE A 271 14.07 -9.10 2.61
CA PHE A 271 13.75 -8.80 4.01
C PHE A 271 14.85 -7.92 4.61
N THR A 272 14.46 -6.82 5.24
CA THR A 272 15.44 -5.91 5.87
C THR A 272 16.12 -6.52 7.09
N SER A 273 15.53 -7.54 7.72
CA SER A 273 16.17 -8.34 8.76
C SER A 273 17.29 -9.25 8.23
N GLY A 274 17.34 -9.48 6.91
CA GLY A 274 18.23 -10.46 6.28
C GLY A 274 17.84 -11.92 6.53
N ARG A 275 16.78 -12.18 7.30
CA ARG A 275 16.35 -13.54 7.65
C ARG A 275 15.61 -14.20 6.49
N PRO A 276 15.94 -15.45 6.14
CA PRO A 276 15.19 -16.16 5.11
C PRO A 276 13.78 -16.50 5.58
N PRO A 277 12.78 -16.49 4.66
CA PRO A 277 11.41 -16.89 5.00
C PRO A 277 11.35 -18.38 5.37
N ALA A 278 10.49 -18.72 6.33
CA ALA A 278 10.17 -20.10 6.66
C ALA A 278 9.57 -20.85 5.45
N ALA A 279 9.67 -22.19 5.44
CA ALA A 279 9.27 -23.02 4.29
C ALA A 279 7.81 -22.78 3.85
N GLY A 280 6.87 -22.67 4.79
CA GLY A 280 5.46 -22.37 4.50
C GLY A 280 5.28 -21.03 3.78
N LEU A 281 5.94 -19.99 4.27
CA LEU A 281 5.90 -18.67 3.67
C LEU A 281 6.53 -18.64 2.27
N ARG A 282 7.63 -19.38 2.04
CA ARG A 282 8.25 -19.48 0.69
C ARG A 282 7.26 -19.96 -0.36
N LYS A 283 6.44 -20.98 -0.03
CA LYS A 283 5.43 -21.50 -0.94
C LYS A 283 4.37 -20.44 -1.30
N THR A 284 3.98 -19.63 -0.33
CA THR A 284 3.07 -18.49 -0.56
C THR A 284 3.71 -17.44 -1.45
N LEU A 285 4.95 -17.04 -1.18
CA LEU A 285 5.69 -16.03 -1.95
C LEU A 285 5.89 -16.41 -3.41
N LEU A 286 6.15 -17.70 -3.70
CA LEU A 286 6.25 -18.21 -5.08
C LEU A 286 4.94 -18.02 -5.87
N ARG A 287 3.76 -18.08 -5.22
CA ARG A 287 2.47 -17.79 -5.88
C ARG A 287 2.39 -16.33 -6.35
N TYR A 288 3.05 -15.42 -5.61
CA TYR A 288 3.19 -14.01 -6.02
C TYR A 288 4.32 -13.80 -7.03
N GLY A 289 5.05 -14.86 -7.43
CA GLY A 289 6.20 -14.79 -8.33
C GLY A 289 7.39 -14.10 -7.68
N LEU A 290 7.61 -14.31 -6.39
CA LEU A 290 8.73 -13.76 -5.64
C LEU A 290 9.69 -14.86 -5.20
N GLU A 291 10.99 -14.60 -5.38
CA GLU A 291 12.08 -15.42 -4.84
C GLU A 291 12.89 -14.60 -3.82
N PHE A 292 13.21 -15.26 -2.70
CA PHE A 292 14.01 -14.62 -1.66
C PHE A 292 15.44 -14.34 -2.15
N THR A 293 15.85 -13.09 -2.02
CA THR A 293 17.22 -12.67 -2.31
C THR A 293 17.94 -12.40 -0.99
N PRO A 294 18.94 -13.19 -0.63
CA PRO A 294 19.72 -12.97 0.59
C PRO A 294 20.38 -11.58 0.57
N THR A 295 20.31 -10.90 1.70
CA THR A 295 20.99 -9.61 1.93
C THR A 295 21.44 -9.54 3.38
N ALA A 296 22.46 -8.73 3.67
CA ALA A 296 22.76 -8.38 5.05
C ALA A 296 21.58 -7.59 5.66
N ALA A 297 21.41 -7.67 6.97
CA ALA A 297 20.42 -6.88 7.68
C ALA A 297 20.64 -5.38 7.41
N ILE A 298 19.56 -4.67 7.05
CA ILE A 298 19.61 -3.23 6.83
C ILE A 298 19.39 -2.55 8.18
N SER A 299 20.42 -1.98 8.75
CA SER A 299 20.40 -1.30 10.05
C SER A 299 20.83 0.15 9.95
N LEU A 300 20.50 0.96 10.97
CA LEU A 300 20.94 2.36 11.09
C LEU A 300 22.47 2.52 11.10
N ALA A 301 23.20 1.48 11.47
CA ALA A 301 24.67 1.50 11.51
C ALA A 301 25.35 1.35 10.14
N THR A 302 24.60 1.03 9.08
CA THR A 302 25.12 0.76 7.72
C THR A 302 24.69 1.79 6.67
N ALA A 303 24.09 2.90 7.10
CA ALA A 303 23.58 3.95 6.22
C ALA A 303 24.55 5.13 6.09
#